data_d760f4d8603bf522581baacca435375e
#
_entry.id   d760f4d8603bf522581baacca435375e
#
_cell.length_a   1.000
_cell.length_b   1.000
_cell.length_c   1.000
_cell.angle_alpha   90.00
_cell.angle_beta   90.00
_cell.angle_gamma   90.00
#
_symmetry.space_group_name_H-M   'P 1'
#
loop_
_entity.id
_entity.type
_entity.pdbx_description
1 polymer ?
#
loop_
_entity_poly.entity_id
_entity_poly.type
_entity_poly.pdbx_seq_one_letter_code
_entity_poly.pdbx_strand_id
1 'polypeptide(L)' 'VVGMTAKVTEPVDNDRGSGAVYVDGKTWTARSADGTVIPAGTQVKVQKIEGVKLLVQYSEKVEVTK' A
#
# COMPACT_ATOMS: atom_id res chain seq x y z
N VAL A 1 9.21 8.17 4.05
CA VAL A 1 8.00 7.89 3.26
C VAL A 1 6.77 7.59 4.11
N VAL A 2 6.94 7.43 5.41
CA VAL A 2 5.78 7.22 6.28
C VAL A 2 4.88 8.44 6.17
N GLY A 3 3.59 8.19 5.97
CA GLY A 3 2.62 9.27 5.80
C GLY A 3 2.42 9.70 4.36
N MET A 4 3.24 9.18 3.44
CA MET A 4 3.08 9.53 2.03
C MET A 4 2.09 8.61 1.36
N THR A 5 1.51 9.08 0.28
CA THR A 5 0.61 8.27 -0.54
C THR A 5 1.45 7.51 -1.55
N ALA A 6 1.18 6.23 -1.69
CA ALA A 6 1.87 5.37 -2.62
C ALA A 6 0.87 4.75 -3.58
N LYS A 7 1.35 4.28 -4.72
CA LYS A 7 0.48 3.62 -5.67
C LYS A 7 0.87 2.15 -5.73
N VAL A 8 -0.12 1.28 -5.62
CA VAL A 8 0.12 -0.15 -5.65
C VAL A 8 0.45 -0.57 -7.08
N THR A 9 1.62 -1.16 -7.27
CA THR A 9 2.04 -1.63 -8.60
C THR A 9 1.82 -3.13 -8.74
N GLU A 10 1.83 -3.86 -7.62
CA GLU A 10 1.47 -5.27 -7.62
C GLU A 10 0.49 -5.50 -6.51
N PRO A 11 -0.52 -6.33 -6.71
CA PRO A 11 -1.53 -6.54 -5.67
C PRO A 11 -0.91 -6.91 -4.34
N VAL A 12 -1.35 -6.24 -3.29
CA VAL A 12 -0.84 -6.49 -1.94
C VAL A 12 -1.70 -7.57 -1.32
N ASP A 13 -1.06 -8.71 -1.01
CA ASP A 13 -1.77 -9.85 -0.45
C ASP A 13 -0.86 -10.49 0.59
N ASN A 14 -1.19 -10.29 1.85
CA ASN A 14 -0.35 -10.80 2.93
C ASN A 14 -0.28 -12.32 2.95
N ASP A 15 -1.37 -12.97 2.60
CA ASP A 15 -1.41 -14.43 2.58
C ASP A 15 -0.48 -15.01 1.53
N ARG A 16 -0.38 -14.36 0.39
CA ARG A 16 0.50 -14.81 -0.66
C ARG A 16 1.90 -14.25 -0.51
N GLY A 17 2.09 -13.33 0.40
CA GLY A 17 3.37 -12.70 0.59
C GLY A 17 3.77 -11.82 -0.57
N SER A 18 2.80 -11.23 -1.27
CA SER A 18 3.08 -10.41 -2.44
C SER A 18 2.63 -8.97 -2.20
N GLY A 19 3.12 -8.08 -3.02
CA GLY A 19 2.70 -6.69 -3.00
C GLY A 19 3.87 -5.75 -3.19
N ALA A 20 3.63 -4.71 -3.97
CA ALA A 20 4.63 -3.67 -4.18
C ALA A 20 3.92 -2.36 -4.41
N VAL A 21 4.54 -1.29 -3.97
CA VAL A 21 4.01 0.05 -4.17
C VAL A 21 5.12 0.95 -4.66
N TYR A 22 4.71 1.99 -5.37
CA TYR A 22 5.64 2.99 -5.88
C TYR A 22 5.44 4.26 -5.08
N VAL A 23 6.49 4.74 -4.45
CA VAL A 23 6.42 5.96 -3.67
C VAL A 23 7.80 6.58 -3.64
N ASP A 24 7.83 7.89 -3.68
CA ASP A 24 9.08 8.66 -3.59
C ASP A 24 10.10 8.21 -4.64
N GLY A 25 9.61 7.93 -5.84
CA GLY A 25 10.48 7.58 -6.96
C GLY A 25 11.01 6.17 -6.96
N LYS A 26 10.55 5.32 -6.06
CA LYS A 26 11.04 3.96 -5.94
C LYS A 26 9.92 2.98 -5.74
N THR A 27 10.18 1.73 -6.12
CA THR A 27 9.25 0.64 -5.86
C THR A 27 9.68 -0.07 -4.58
N TRP A 28 8.73 -0.29 -3.69
CA TRP A 28 9.01 -0.93 -2.40
C TRP A 28 8.13 -2.16 -2.27
N THR A 29 8.65 -3.17 -1.57
CA THR A 29 7.83 -4.28 -1.15
C THR A 29 6.82 -3.76 -0.13
N ALA A 30 5.58 -4.17 -0.25
CA ALA A 30 4.53 -3.68 0.63
C ALA A 30 3.69 -4.82 1.18
N ARG A 31 3.14 -4.57 2.35
CA ARG A 31 2.18 -5.48 2.98
C ARG A 31 1.04 -4.64 3.49
N SER A 32 -0.11 -5.24 3.60
CA SER A 32 -1.29 -4.55 4.09
C SER A 32 -1.22 -4.44 5.61
N ALA A 33 -1.45 -3.25 6.12
CA ALA A 33 -1.40 -3.04 7.57
C ALA A 33 -2.55 -3.74 8.28
N ASP A 34 -3.67 -3.89 7.60
CA ASP A 34 -4.85 -4.51 8.22
C ASP A 34 -5.22 -5.86 7.60
N GLY A 35 -4.36 -6.40 6.75
CA GLY A 35 -4.61 -7.70 6.15
C GLY A 35 -5.49 -7.70 4.92
N THR A 36 -5.95 -6.55 4.49
CA THR A 36 -6.83 -6.46 3.32
C THR A 36 -6.03 -6.66 2.04
N VAL A 37 -6.60 -7.37 1.08
CA VAL A 37 -6.00 -7.50 -0.22
C VAL A 37 -6.24 -6.21 -0.99
N ILE A 38 -5.17 -5.63 -1.53
CA ILE A 38 -5.28 -4.36 -2.23
C ILE A 38 -4.84 -4.56 -3.67
N PRO A 39 -5.72 -4.31 -4.63
CA PRO A 39 -5.37 -4.54 -6.04
C PRO A 39 -4.41 -3.49 -6.57
N ALA A 40 -3.71 -3.85 -7.65
CA ALA A 40 -2.81 -2.93 -8.31
C ALA A 40 -3.59 -1.72 -8.82
N GLY A 41 -2.93 -0.58 -8.82
CA GLY A 41 -3.56 0.66 -9.27
C GLY A 41 -4.26 1.43 -8.17
N THR A 42 -4.31 0.86 -6.97
CA THR A 42 -4.97 1.52 -5.83
C THR A 42 -3.99 2.45 -5.16
N GLN A 43 -4.49 3.56 -4.66
CA GLN A 43 -3.66 4.46 -3.85
C GLN A 43 -3.75 4.05 -2.40
N VAL A 44 -2.62 4.01 -1.73
CA VAL A 44 -2.55 3.61 -0.34
C VAL A 44 -1.67 4.60 0.41
N LYS A 45 -1.78 4.57 1.72
CA LYS A 45 -0.96 5.43 2.56
C LYS A 45 0.04 4.57 3.31
N VAL A 46 1.29 5.01 3.33
CA VAL A 46 2.32 4.28 4.04
C VAL A 46 2.15 4.53 5.53
N GLN A 47 1.92 3.46 6.29
CA GLN A 47 1.70 3.59 7.73
C GLN A 47 3.01 3.48 8.50
N LYS A 48 3.89 2.58 8.07
CA LYS A 48 5.16 2.47 8.73
C LYS A 48 6.10 1.63 7.89
N ILE A 49 7.37 1.66 8.23
CA ILE A 49 8.40 0.90 7.55
C ILE A 49 8.88 -0.19 8.50
N GLU A 50 8.94 -1.41 8.01
CA GLU A 50 9.49 -2.52 8.78
C GLU A 50 10.58 -3.17 7.95
N GLY A 51 11.84 -2.89 8.31
CA GLY A 51 12.96 -3.41 7.54
C GLY A 51 12.91 -2.87 6.12
N VAL A 52 12.75 -3.75 5.14
CA VAL A 52 12.68 -3.35 3.75
C VAL A 52 11.25 -3.33 3.22
N LYS A 53 10.27 -3.50 4.10
CA LYS A 53 8.87 -3.54 3.69
C LYS A 53 8.12 -2.34 4.22
N LEU A 54 7.14 -1.89 3.46
CA LEU A 54 6.27 -0.82 3.90
C LEU A 54 4.93 -1.43 4.29
N LEU A 55 4.40 -1.01 5.42
CA LEU A 55 3.05 -1.36 5.80
C LEU A 55 2.15 -0.25 5.30
N VAL A 56 1.20 -0.62 4.45
CA VAL A 56 0.34 0.36 3.81
C VAL A 56 -1.10 0.07 4.14
N GLN A 57 -1.95 1.08 4.03
CA GLN A 57 -3.35 0.96 4.29
C GLN A 57 -4.11 1.61 3.15
N TYR A 58 -5.24 1.04 2.80
CA TYR A 58 -6.10 1.55 1.75
C TYR A 58 -6.44 2.99 2.07
N SER A 59 -6.14 3.88 1.14
CA SER A 59 -6.30 5.29 1.38
C SER A 59 -7.50 5.83 0.67
N GLU A 60 -8.64 5.10 0.63
CA GLU A 60 -9.76 5.54 -0.06
C GLU A 60 -10.52 6.57 0.64
N LYS A 61 -10.93 7.52 0.00
CA LYS A 61 -11.68 8.48 0.57
C LYS A 61 -12.96 8.52 0.08
N VAL A 62 -13.70 8.28 0.29
CA VAL A 62 -14.82 8.20 -0.32
C VAL A 62 -15.72 9.06 -0.49
N GLU A 63 -15.82 9.16 -0.85
CA GLU A 63 -16.48 9.71 -0.91
C GLU A 63 -17.55 9.71 -1.26
N VAL A 64 -18.03 9.74 -1.34
CA VAL A 64 -18.89 9.64 -1.53
C VAL A 64 -19.83 9.92 -1.71
N THR A 65 -20.12 10.10 -2.00
CA THR A 65 -20.87 10.33 -2.10
C THR A 65 -21.72 10.34 -2.32
N LYS A 66 -22.11 10.39 -2.46
CA LYS A 66 -22.80 10.44 -2.63
C LYS A 66 -23.18 10.56 -2.61
#